data_db30f131c83c37c63d620f0c0c244a2b
#
_entry.id   db30f131c83c37c63d620f0c0c244a2b
#
_cell.length_a   1.000
_cell.length_b   1.000
_cell.length_c   1.000
_cell.angle_alpha   90.00
_cell.angle_beta   90.00
_cell.angle_gamma   90.00
#
_symmetry.space_group_name_H-M   'P 1'
#
loop_
_entity.id
_entity.type
_entity.pdbx_description
1 polymer ?
#
loop_
_entity_poly.entity_id
_entity_poly.type
_entity_poly.pdbx_seq_one_letter_code
_entity_poly.pdbx_strand_id
1 'polypeptide(L)'
;MDNMIRTFLFTWTIFLFFVFSQKAYAIYYNLTDEQIKEAVEYGENNKDTDYFTFLDEWMTVAGDGYEWAALNTKFSILAYEAKQAALESRKLTQAEISRFPLEVDDILSFHVVLYGNSSDFAKDYHAVLLYKNKSIQPFTEQNDAHAKPANLGVRISTSYRAICKYDFPNYYVEPDAEVILVIISPLNKERMFVFHLKEMR
;
A
#
# COMPACT_ATOMS: atom_id res chain seq x y z
N MET A 1 12.49 42.63 -35.92
CA MET A 1 13.12 41.37 -35.54
C MET A 1 13.07 41.14 -34.03
N ASP A 2 13.22 42.20 -33.21
CA ASP A 2 13.26 42.06 -31.74
C ASP A 2 11.97 41.67 -31.04
N ASN A 3 10.80 42.04 -31.58
CA ASN A 3 9.50 41.68 -30.98
C ASN A 3 9.13 40.19 -31.14
N MET A 4 9.59 39.57 -32.21
CA MET A 4 9.32 38.15 -32.47
C MET A 4 10.16 37.24 -31.56
N ILE A 5 11.39 37.62 -31.25
CA ILE A 5 12.27 36.88 -30.35
C ILE A 5 11.81 36.99 -28.90
N ARG A 6 11.29 38.14 -28.46
CA ARG A 6 10.73 38.35 -27.14
C ARG A 6 9.46 37.51 -26.92
N THR A 7 8.58 37.40 -27.92
CA THR A 7 7.37 36.59 -27.85
C THR A 7 7.68 35.08 -27.80
N PHE A 8 8.73 34.65 -28.52
CA PHE A 8 9.16 33.25 -28.53
C PHE A 8 9.81 32.83 -27.19
N LEU A 9 10.59 33.70 -26.57
CA LEU A 9 11.17 33.49 -25.25
C LEU A 9 10.12 33.42 -24.16
N PHE A 10 9.06 34.25 -24.21
CA PHE A 10 7.99 34.26 -23.22
C PHE A 10 7.11 33.02 -23.30
N THR A 11 6.82 32.54 -24.49
CA THR A 11 6.04 31.28 -24.70
C THR A 11 6.82 30.06 -24.27
N TRP A 12 8.13 30.03 -24.46
CA TRP A 12 8.99 28.92 -24.03
C TRP A 12 9.14 28.86 -22.50
N THR A 13 9.20 30.00 -21.82
CA THR A 13 9.27 30.05 -20.35
C THR A 13 7.95 29.58 -19.70
N ILE A 14 6.81 29.88 -20.29
CA ILE A 14 5.50 29.39 -19.79
C ILE A 14 5.36 27.89 -20.04
N PHE A 15 5.87 27.36 -21.15
CA PHE A 15 5.83 25.92 -21.43
C PHE A 15 6.74 25.10 -20.49
N LEU A 16 7.90 25.66 -20.08
CA LEU A 16 8.78 24.99 -19.11
C LEU A 16 8.18 24.92 -17.71
N PHE A 17 7.32 25.86 -17.32
CA PHE A 17 6.66 25.84 -16.00
C PHE A 17 5.53 24.79 -15.91
N PHE A 18 4.96 24.36 -17.03
CA PHE A 18 3.91 23.35 -17.05
C PHE A 18 4.41 21.88 -16.99
N VAL A 19 5.69 21.65 -17.22
CA VAL A 19 6.26 20.29 -17.31
C VAL A 19 6.72 19.74 -15.96
N PHE A 20 6.74 20.54 -14.88
CA PHE A 20 7.27 20.12 -13.57
C PHE A 20 6.26 20.15 -12.41
N SER A 21 4.99 19.95 -12.70
CA SER A 21 4.08 19.50 -11.62
C SER A 21 4.27 18.00 -11.40
N GLN A 22 5.43 17.60 -10.90
CA GLN A 22 5.53 16.28 -10.27
C GLN A 22 4.65 16.36 -9.03
N LYS A 23 3.53 15.64 -9.07
CA LYS A 23 2.76 15.40 -7.85
C LYS A 23 3.70 14.68 -6.90
N ALA A 24 4.21 15.37 -5.90
CA ALA A 24 4.88 14.73 -4.78
C ALA A 24 3.78 13.96 -4.04
N TYR A 25 3.72 12.66 -4.26
CA TYR A 25 2.90 11.78 -3.45
C TYR A 25 3.63 11.55 -2.13
N ALA A 26 2.88 11.41 -1.09
CA ALA A 26 3.29 10.93 0.22
C ALA A 26 2.05 10.30 0.83
N ILE A 27 2.18 9.27 1.63
CA ILE A 27 1.00 8.69 2.27
C ILE A 27 0.25 9.76 3.08
N TYR A 28 -1.07 9.75 2.93
CA TYR A 28 -1.92 10.70 3.63
C TYR A 28 -2.34 10.11 4.97
N TYR A 29 -1.78 10.60 6.06
CA TYR A 29 -2.27 10.25 7.40
C TYR A 29 -3.68 10.81 7.67
N ASN A 30 -4.02 11.94 7.04
CA ASN A 30 -5.38 12.49 7.01
C ASN A 30 -5.74 12.88 5.59
N LEU A 31 -6.93 12.47 5.13
CA LEU A 31 -7.44 12.83 3.82
C LEU A 31 -8.19 14.17 3.88
N THR A 32 -7.92 15.05 2.92
CA THR A 32 -8.78 16.22 2.64
C THR A 32 -10.03 15.77 1.88
N ASP A 33 -11.04 16.65 1.78
CA ASP A 33 -12.26 16.35 1.01
C ASP A 33 -11.97 16.04 -0.46
N GLU A 34 -10.97 16.72 -1.04
CA GLU A 34 -10.51 16.46 -2.42
C GLU A 34 -9.88 15.08 -2.55
N GLN A 35 -9.05 14.66 -1.58
CA GLN A 35 -8.41 13.36 -1.57
C GLN A 35 -9.42 12.23 -1.32
N ILE A 36 -10.42 12.45 -0.48
CA ILE A 36 -11.56 11.53 -0.30
C ILE A 36 -12.28 11.33 -1.64
N LYS A 37 -12.59 12.41 -2.35
CA LYS A 37 -13.23 12.34 -3.66
C LYS A 37 -12.33 11.60 -4.67
N GLU A 38 -11.02 11.90 -4.71
CA GLU A 38 -10.07 11.23 -5.57
C GLU A 38 -10.01 9.71 -5.29
N ALA A 39 -10.00 9.30 -4.02
CA ALA A 39 -9.98 7.89 -3.64
C ALA A 39 -11.25 7.16 -4.10
N VAL A 40 -12.43 7.78 -3.93
CA VAL A 40 -13.70 7.21 -4.40
C VAL A 40 -13.71 7.09 -5.92
N GLU A 41 -13.32 8.14 -6.65
CA GLU A 41 -13.24 8.12 -8.10
C GLU A 41 -12.23 7.09 -8.61
N TYR A 42 -11.08 6.95 -7.95
CA TYR A 42 -10.09 5.92 -8.27
C TYR A 42 -10.69 4.51 -8.15
N GLY A 43 -11.38 4.23 -7.05
CA GLY A 43 -12.04 2.94 -6.81
C GLY A 43 -13.12 2.64 -7.86
N GLU A 44 -14.02 3.59 -8.13
CA GLU A 44 -15.09 3.44 -9.12
C GLU A 44 -14.53 3.21 -10.54
N ASN A 45 -13.50 3.96 -10.93
CA ASN A 45 -12.88 3.88 -12.27
C ASN A 45 -12.08 2.60 -12.49
N ASN A 46 -11.56 2.01 -11.43
CA ASN A 46 -10.76 0.78 -11.46
C ASN A 46 -11.54 -0.46 -10.99
N LYS A 47 -12.88 -0.43 -11.01
CA LYS A 47 -13.70 -1.55 -10.52
C LYS A 47 -13.40 -2.88 -11.22
N ASP A 48 -13.12 -2.85 -12.52
CA ASP A 48 -12.90 -4.05 -13.34
C ASP A 48 -11.42 -4.50 -13.37
N THR A 49 -10.50 -3.77 -12.76
CA THR A 49 -9.09 -4.19 -12.65
C THR A 49 -8.95 -5.36 -11.67
N ASP A 50 -8.00 -6.25 -11.91
CA ASP A 50 -7.68 -7.30 -10.94
C ASP A 50 -7.09 -6.72 -9.65
N TYR A 51 -7.04 -7.55 -8.61
CA TYR A 51 -6.63 -7.13 -7.28
C TYR A 51 -5.18 -6.61 -7.21
N PHE A 52 -4.25 -7.26 -7.91
CA PHE A 52 -2.84 -6.87 -7.89
C PHE A 52 -2.60 -5.56 -8.62
N THR A 53 -3.17 -5.43 -9.83
CA THR A 53 -3.11 -4.17 -10.60
C THR A 53 -3.75 -3.00 -9.81
N PHE A 54 -4.83 -3.27 -9.07
CA PHE A 54 -5.47 -2.25 -8.24
C PHE A 54 -4.58 -1.78 -7.09
N LEU A 55 -3.84 -2.69 -6.45
CA LEU A 55 -2.99 -2.40 -5.29
C LEU A 55 -1.55 -2.06 -5.65
N ASP A 56 -1.17 -2.02 -6.91
CA ASP A 56 0.21 -1.89 -7.37
C ASP A 56 0.96 -0.71 -6.71
N GLU A 57 0.27 0.42 -6.49
CA GLU A 57 0.83 1.60 -5.84
C GLU A 57 1.21 1.38 -4.37
N TRP A 58 0.53 0.47 -3.67
CA TRP A 58 0.71 0.23 -2.22
C TRP A 58 1.36 -1.10 -1.90
N MET A 59 1.76 -1.86 -2.91
CA MET A 59 2.25 -3.22 -2.77
C MET A 59 3.72 -3.34 -3.13
N THR A 60 4.43 -4.21 -2.44
CA THR A 60 5.77 -4.63 -2.79
C THR A 60 5.90 -6.15 -2.67
N VAL A 61 6.84 -6.72 -3.41
CA VAL A 61 7.11 -8.16 -3.43
C VAL A 61 8.48 -8.45 -2.83
N ALA A 62 8.62 -9.59 -2.16
CA ALA A 62 9.90 -10.05 -1.66
C ALA A 62 10.58 -10.98 -2.66
N GLY A 63 11.90 -10.95 -2.69
CA GLY A 63 12.81 -11.93 -3.27
C GLY A 63 12.39 -12.56 -4.60
N ASP A 64 11.74 -13.72 -4.55
CA ASP A 64 11.34 -14.52 -5.73
C ASP A 64 10.03 -14.09 -6.40
N GLY A 65 9.37 -13.06 -5.87
CA GLY A 65 8.16 -12.48 -6.45
C GLY A 65 6.85 -13.18 -6.10
N TYR A 66 6.86 -14.19 -5.22
CA TYR A 66 5.63 -14.88 -4.78
C TYR A 66 5.04 -14.26 -3.51
N GLU A 67 5.90 -13.91 -2.56
CA GLU A 67 5.49 -13.29 -1.31
C GLU A 67 5.38 -11.78 -1.49
N TRP A 68 4.33 -11.19 -0.96
CA TRP A 68 4.09 -9.76 -1.10
C TRP A 68 3.51 -9.15 0.17
N ALA A 69 3.68 -7.85 0.31
CA ALA A 69 3.08 -7.06 1.35
C ALA A 69 2.45 -5.80 0.76
N ALA A 70 1.29 -5.42 1.30
CA ALA A 70 0.60 -4.18 0.94
C ALA A 70 0.43 -3.31 2.18
N LEU A 71 0.70 -2.01 2.04
CA LEU A 71 0.41 -1.00 3.04
C LEU A 71 -1.02 -0.50 2.84
N ASN A 72 -1.84 -0.63 3.87
CA ASN A 72 -3.18 -0.05 3.91
C ASN A 72 -3.10 1.40 4.35
N THR A 73 -3.30 2.33 3.43
CA THR A 73 -3.47 3.75 3.71
C THR A 73 -4.95 4.10 3.77
N LYS A 74 -5.31 5.25 4.36
CA LYS A 74 -6.70 5.74 4.31
C LYS A 74 -7.21 5.85 2.87
N PHE A 75 -6.35 6.27 1.95
CA PHE A 75 -6.68 6.37 0.54
C PHE A 75 -6.95 4.99 -0.07
N SER A 76 -6.04 4.02 0.10
CA SER A 76 -6.18 2.69 -0.49
C SER A 76 -7.41 1.94 0.03
N ILE A 77 -7.71 2.05 1.32
CA ILE A 77 -8.89 1.44 1.94
C ILE A 77 -10.17 2.05 1.35
N LEU A 78 -10.27 3.37 1.33
CA LEU A 78 -11.45 4.07 0.79
C LEU A 78 -11.64 3.76 -0.70
N ALA A 79 -10.55 3.76 -1.47
CA ALA A 79 -10.57 3.39 -2.88
C ALA A 79 -11.03 1.93 -3.09
N TYR A 80 -10.56 1.01 -2.26
CA TYR A 80 -10.99 -0.40 -2.34
C TYR A 80 -12.47 -0.57 -2.03
N GLU A 81 -13.00 0.10 -1.02
CA GLU A 81 -14.42 0.07 -0.68
C GLU A 81 -15.29 0.69 -1.80
N ALA A 82 -14.82 1.78 -2.40
CA ALA A 82 -15.50 2.37 -3.56
C ALA A 82 -15.51 1.40 -4.76
N LYS A 83 -14.41 0.68 -4.99
CA LYS A 83 -14.34 -0.39 -5.99
C LYS A 83 -15.36 -1.50 -5.71
N GLN A 84 -15.46 -1.97 -4.46
CA GLN A 84 -16.43 -3.02 -4.09
C GLN A 84 -17.87 -2.54 -4.29
N ALA A 85 -18.18 -1.31 -3.84
CA ALA A 85 -19.50 -0.72 -4.06
C ALA A 85 -19.85 -0.61 -5.56
N ALA A 86 -18.89 -0.20 -6.40
CA ALA A 86 -19.09 -0.09 -7.85
C ALA A 86 -19.30 -1.46 -8.52
N LEU A 87 -18.64 -2.53 -8.05
CA LEU A 87 -18.90 -3.90 -8.49
C LEU A 87 -20.33 -4.35 -8.17
N GLU A 88 -20.89 -3.89 -7.04
CA GLU A 88 -22.28 -4.11 -6.64
C GLU A 88 -23.26 -3.13 -7.34
N SER A 89 -22.79 -2.33 -8.31
CA SER A 89 -23.58 -1.30 -9.02
C SER A 89 -24.18 -0.23 -8.11
N ARG A 90 -23.53 0.09 -7.00
CA ARG A 90 -23.89 1.16 -6.06
C ARG A 90 -22.73 2.13 -5.86
N LYS A 91 -23.00 3.25 -5.21
CA LYS A 91 -21.99 4.19 -4.71
C LYS A 91 -21.88 4.12 -3.22
N LEU A 92 -20.70 4.48 -2.69
CA LEU A 92 -20.54 4.69 -1.25
C LEU A 92 -21.45 5.82 -0.77
N THR A 93 -22.11 5.59 0.34
CA THR A 93 -22.88 6.63 1.05
C THR A 93 -21.93 7.52 1.84
N GLN A 94 -22.37 8.76 2.16
CA GLN A 94 -21.60 9.67 3.02
C GLN A 94 -21.32 9.07 4.40
N ALA A 95 -22.24 8.24 4.93
CA ALA A 95 -22.06 7.58 6.21
C ALA A 95 -20.98 6.50 6.17
N GLU A 96 -20.85 5.77 5.05
CA GLU A 96 -19.74 4.82 4.84
C GLU A 96 -18.42 5.59 4.76
N ILE A 97 -18.32 6.59 3.90
CA ILE A 97 -17.11 7.42 3.74
C ILE A 97 -16.63 7.99 5.07
N SER A 98 -17.55 8.50 5.92
CA SER A 98 -17.19 9.13 7.18
C SER A 98 -16.65 8.15 8.24
N ARG A 99 -16.80 6.85 8.05
CA ARG A 99 -16.29 5.82 8.99
C ARG A 99 -14.81 5.53 8.79
N PHE A 100 -14.30 5.66 7.55
CA PHE A 100 -12.95 5.22 7.19
C PHE A 100 -11.81 5.93 7.93
N PRO A 101 -11.86 7.23 8.23
CA PRO A 101 -10.78 7.88 8.97
C PRO A 101 -10.53 7.31 10.37
N LEU A 102 -11.55 6.69 10.99
CA LEU A 102 -11.48 6.21 12.37
C LEU A 102 -10.80 4.85 12.52
N GLU A 103 -10.70 4.05 11.44
CA GLU A 103 -10.21 2.67 11.53
C GLU A 103 -8.69 2.56 11.35
N VAL A 104 -8.05 3.58 10.78
CA VAL A 104 -6.61 3.60 10.46
C VAL A 104 -5.89 4.85 11.00
N ASP A 105 -6.45 5.46 12.06
CA ASP A 105 -5.81 6.60 12.70
C ASP A 105 -4.53 6.17 13.42
N ASP A 106 -3.46 6.94 13.20
CA ASP A 106 -2.16 6.79 13.84
C ASP A 106 -1.46 5.43 13.65
N ILE A 107 -1.84 4.67 12.60
CA ILE A 107 -1.23 3.36 12.32
C ILE A 107 -0.69 3.25 10.89
N LEU A 108 0.37 2.44 10.74
CA LEU A 108 0.80 1.84 9.48
C LEU A 108 0.41 0.36 9.52
N SER A 109 -0.58 -0.02 8.72
CA SER A 109 -1.14 -1.37 8.71
C SER A 109 -0.67 -2.12 7.46
N PHE A 110 0.04 -3.21 7.66
CA PHE A 110 0.54 -4.04 6.56
C PHE A 110 -0.21 -5.37 6.49
N HIS A 111 -0.73 -5.69 5.31
CA HIS A 111 -1.16 -7.05 4.98
C HIS A 111 -0.04 -7.76 4.24
N VAL A 112 0.31 -8.95 4.71
CA VAL A 112 1.43 -9.74 4.16
C VAL A 112 0.93 -11.12 3.76
N VAL A 113 1.23 -11.50 2.52
CA VAL A 113 0.97 -12.85 2.01
C VAL A 113 2.28 -13.62 1.96
N LEU A 114 2.31 -14.73 2.68
CA LEU A 114 3.47 -15.60 2.83
C LEU A 114 3.12 -17.01 2.36
N TYR A 115 4.16 -17.78 2.01
CA TYR A 115 4.03 -19.18 1.61
C TYR A 115 4.94 -20.07 2.44
N GLY A 116 4.45 -21.27 2.75
CA GLY A 116 5.18 -22.24 3.57
C GLY A 116 4.74 -23.68 3.31
N ASN A 117 5.37 -24.62 4.00
CA ASN A 117 5.20 -26.05 3.75
C ASN A 117 4.21 -26.76 4.69
N SER A 118 3.64 -26.04 5.66
CA SER A 118 2.60 -26.57 6.58
C SER A 118 1.50 -25.54 6.79
N SER A 119 0.36 -25.98 7.27
CA SER A 119 -0.79 -25.11 7.54
C SER A 119 -0.56 -24.12 8.70
N ASP A 120 0.41 -24.37 9.55
CA ASP A 120 0.72 -23.57 10.73
C ASP A 120 2.05 -22.82 10.63
N PHE A 121 2.66 -22.78 9.44
CA PHE A 121 4.02 -22.25 9.24
C PHE A 121 4.18 -20.80 9.68
N ALA A 122 3.12 -19.97 9.53
CA ALA A 122 3.19 -18.54 9.83
C ALA A 122 2.82 -18.20 11.28
N LYS A 123 2.36 -19.19 12.08
CA LYS A 123 1.79 -19.00 13.41
C LYS A 123 2.68 -18.18 14.36
N ASP A 124 3.99 -18.45 14.35
CA ASP A 124 4.95 -17.86 15.29
C ASP A 124 5.91 -16.90 14.55
N TYR A 125 5.46 -16.23 13.50
CA TYR A 125 6.22 -15.20 12.82
C TYR A 125 6.08 -13.87 13.56
N HIS A 126 7.13 -13.05 13.48
CA HIS A 126 7.18 -11.71 14.04
C HIS A 126 7.49 -10.70 12.97
N ALA A 127 7.08 -9.47 13.18
CA ALA A 127 7.37 -8.37 12.28
C ALA A 127 8.15 -7.25 12.99
N VAL A 128 9.01 -6.59 12.22
CA VAL A 128 9.72 -5.39 12.65
C VAL A 128 9.69 -4.39 11.50
N LEU A 129 9.39 -3.12 11.79
CA LEU A 129 9.51 -2.04 10.81
C LEU A 129 10.82 -1.30 11.04
N LEU A 130 11.70 -1.30 10.04
CA LEU A 130 12.95 -0.56 10.06
C LEU A 130 12.73 0.80 9.40
N TYR A 131 13.08 1.87 10.13
CA TYR A 131 13.03 3.23 9.64
C TYR A 131 14.22 4.05 10.15
N LYS A 132 15.00 4.60 9.25
CA LYS A 132 16.30 5.21 9.55
C LYS A 132 17.10 4.25 10.41
N ASN A 133 17.77 4.42 11.36
CA ASN A 133 18.51 3.43 12.17
C ASN A 133 17.70 2.90 13.37
N LYS A 134 16.37 2.83 13.27
CA LYS A 134 15.47 2.39 14.35
C LYS A 134 14.67 1.16 13.95
N SER A 135 14.45 0.27 14.91
CA SER A 135 13.50 -0.83 14.82
C SER A 135 12.23 -0.44 15.58
N ILE A 136 11.09 -0.45 14.88
CA ILE A 136 9.78 -0.17 15.46
C ILE A 136 9.07 -1.52 15.59
N GLN A 137 8.55 -1.80 16.78
CA GLN A 137 7.78 -3.02 17.03
C GLN A 137 6.31 -2.78 16.71
N PRO A 138 5.61 -3.76 16.15
CA PRO A 138 4.17 -3.67 15.97
C PRO A 138 3.47 -3.70 17.34
N PHE A 139 2.34 -3.03 17.45
CA PHE A 139 1.47 -3.17 18.62
C PHE A 139 0.41 -4.27 18.39
N THR A 140 0.22 -4.70 17.13
CA THR A 140 -0.64 -5.82 16.76
C THR A 140 0.09 -6.73 15.77
N GLU A 141 0.12 -8.02 16.05
CA GLU A 141 0.53 -9.08 15.14
C GLU A 141 -0.61 -10.10 15.01
N GLN A 142 -1.16 -10.22 13.83
CA GLN A 142 -2.21 -11.21 13.52
C GLN A 142 -1.63 -12.18 12.49
N ASN A 143 -1.12 -13.30 12.99
CA ASN A 143 -0.60 -14.37 12.15
C ASN A 143 -1.69 -15.37 11.80
N ASP A 144 -1.70 -15.85 10.55
CA ASP A 144 -2.61 -16.91 10.13
C ASP A 144 -2.16 -18.25 10.75
N ALA A 145 -2.91 -18.71 11.75
CA ALA A 145 -2.64 -19.99 12.42
C ALA A 145 -3.07 -21.20 11.57
N HIS A 146 -3.85 -20.98 10.50
CA HIS A 146 -4.42 -22.04 9.65
C HIS A 146 -4.35 -21.64 8.17
N ALA A 147 -3.12 -21.50 7.66
CA ALA A 147 -2.85 -21.18 6.27
C ALA A 147 -3.56 -22.15 5.31
N LYS A 148 -4.07 -21.62 4.20
CA LYS A 148 -4.83 -22.39 3.24
C LYS A 148 -3.91 -23.02 2.19
N PRO A 149 -4.21 -24.26 1.71
CA PRO A 149 -3.48 -24.83 0.58
C PRO A 149 -3.48 -23.88 -0.62
N ALA A 150 -2.33 -23.66 -1.22
CA ALA A 150 -2.15 -22.84 -2.40
C ALA A 150 -1.47 -23.65 -3.51
N ASN A 151 -2.01 -23.59 -4.72
CA ASN A 151 -1.39 -24.19 -5.88
C ASN A 151 -0.65 -23.11 -6.67
N LEU A 152 0.67 -23.10 -6.56
CA LEU A 152 1.55 -22.15 -7.26
C LEU A 152 2.01 -22.67 -8.64
N GLY A 153 1.38 -23.74 -9.15
CA GLY A 153 1.72 -24.36 -10.44
C GLY A 153 2.63 -25.59 -10.32
N VAL A 154 2.97 -26.17 -11.46
CA VAL A 154 3.57 -27.50 -11.60
C VAL A 154 4.97 -27.69 -10.97
N ARG A 155 5.64 -26.61 -10.57
CA ARG A 155 7.02 -26.63 -10.05
C ARG A 155 7.18 -26.57 -8.53
N ILE A 156 6.10 -26.33 -7.80
CA ILE A 156 6.16 -26.18 -6.34
C ILE A 156 5.20 -27.22 -5.74
N SER A 157 5.73 -28.10 -4.90
CA SER A 157 4.93 -29.01 -4.08
C SER A 157 3.87 -28.25 -3.30
N THR A 158 2.80 -28.90 -2.92
CA THR A 158 1.69 -28.31 -2.16
C THR A 158 2.22 -27.30 -1.13
N SER A 159 1.99 -26.02 -1.41
CA SER A 159 2.36 -24.94 -0.50
C SER A 159 1.11 -24.42 0.19
N TYR A 160 1.30 -23.86 1.36
CA TYR A 160 0.23 -23.19 2.11
C TYR A 160 0.43 -21.68 1.97
N ARG A 161 -0.66 -20.93 1.85
CA ARG A 161 -0.71 -19.48 1.82
C ARG A 161 -1.29 -18.96 3.12
N ALA A 162 -0.53 -18.15 3.83
CA ALA A 162 -0.93 -17.39 5.01
C ALA A 162 -1.19 -15.93 4.65
N ILE A 163 -2.17 -15.32 5.32
CA ILE A 163 -2.41 -13.87 5.27
C ILE A 163 -2.24 -13.34 6.69
N CYS A 164 -1.20 -12.54 6.88
CA CYS A 164 -0.85 -11.96 8.17
C CYS A 164 -1.11 -10.44 8.15
N LYS A 165 -1.37 -9.85 9.31
CA LYS A 165 -1.54 -8.41 9.47
C LYS A 165 -0.66 -7.90 10.60
N TYR A 166 0.03 -6.78 10.35
CA TYR A 166 0.92 -6.14 11.32
C TYR A 166 0.65 -4.65 11.36
N ASP A 167 0.32 -4.15 12.56
CA ASP A 167 -0.01 -2.74 12.78
C ASP A 167 1.10 -2.07 13.60
N PHE A 168 1.66 -0.99 13.06
CA PHE A 168 2.74 -0.21 13.66
C PHE A 168 2.28 1.22 13.94
N PRO A 169 2.83 1.89 14.98
CA PRO A 169 2.57 3.30 15.22
C PRO A 169 3.18 4.17 14.10
N ASN A 170 2.41 5.10 13.54
CA ASN A 170 2.87 5.95 12.44
C ASN A 170 3.64 7.20 12.91
N TYR A 171 3.49 7.63 14.18
CA TYR A 171 4.06 8.87 14.70
C TYR A 171 5.60 8.93 14.71
N TYR A 172 6.26 7.80 14.44
CA TYR A 172 7.72 7.75 14.27
C TYR A 172 8.17 7.86 12.83
N VAL A 173 7.26 7.77 11.85
CA VAL A 173 7.56 7.63 10.42
C VAL A 173 7.05 8.84 9.66
N GLU A 174 7.92 9.48 8.90
CA GLU A 174 7.55 10.58 8.02
C GLU A 174 6.73 10.08 6.83
N PRO A 175 5.74 10.86 6.33
CA PRO A 175 4.83 10.41 5.26
C PRO A 175 5.51 10.12 3.92
N ASP A 176 6.71 10.63 3.69
CA ASP A 176 7.53 10.46 2.49
C ASP A 176 8.72 9.49 2.68
N ALA A 177 8.74 8.78 3.79
CA ALA A 177 9.84 7.91 4.19
C ALA A 177 10.02 6.70 3.26
N GLU A 178 11.24 6.14 3.29
CA GLU A 178 11.47 4.75 2.96
C GLU A 178 11.46 3.93 4.25
N VAL A 179 10.68 2.85 4.26
CA VAL A 179 10.61 1.91 5.39
C VAL A 179 10.78 0.48 4.88
N ILE A 180 11.33 -0.39 5.73
CA ILE A 180 11.50 -1.81 5.42
C ILE A 180 10.70 -2.62 6.44
N LEU A 181 9.67 -3.32 5.98
CA LEU A 181 8.99 -4.32 6.78
C LEU A 181 9.79 -5.62 6.72
N VAL A 182 10.22 -6.10 7.88
CA VAL A 182 10.95 -7.37 8.02
C VAL A 182 10.05 -8.37 8.72
N ILE A 183 9.79 -9.49 8.08
CA ILE A 183 9.06 -10.62 8.66
C ILE A 183 10.06 -11.70 9.03
N ILE A 184 10.06 -12.11 10.28
CA ILE A 184 11.04 -13.00 10.89
C ILE A 184 10.35 -14.32 11.25
N SER A 185 10.83 -15.43 10.71
CA SER A 185 10.34 -16.75 11.07
C SER A 185 10.98 -17.25 12.39
N PRO A 186 10.42 -18.28 13.06
CA PRO A 186 11.02 -18.90 14.26
C PRO A 186 12.45 -19.42 14.03
N LEU A 187 12.84 -19.67 12.79
CA LEU A 187 14.21 -20.08 12.41
C LEU A 187 15.11 -18.91 12.06
N ASN A 188 14.73 -17.69 12.42
CA ASN A 188 15.44 -16.44 12.10
C ASN A 188 15.70 -16.24 10.59
N LYS A 189 14.80 -16.75 9.74
CA LYS A 189 14.81 -16.40 8.32
C LYS A 189 14.00 -15.12 8.14
N GLU A 190 14.61 -14.16 7.47
CA GLU A 190 14.03 -12.85 7.23
C GLU A 190 13.44 -12.74 5.80
N ARG A 191 12.34 -12.04 5.69
CA ARG A 191 11.72 -11.57 4.44
C ARG A 191 11.59 -10.06 4.53
N MET A 192 12.12 -9.36 3.55
CA MET A 192 12.17 -7.90 3.54
C MET A 192 11.28 -7.35 2.44
N PHE A 193 10.47 -6.37 2.81
CA PHE A 193 9.56 -5.65 1.92
C PHE A 193 9.86 -4.15 2.04
N VAL A 194 10.35 -3.55 0.95
CA VAL A 194 10.74 -2.14 0.92
C VAL A 194 9.56 -1.30 0.44
N PHE A 195 9.20 -0.28 1.21
CA PHE A 195 8.12 0.66 0.89
C PHE A 195 8.66 2.07 0.75
N HIS A 196 8.42 2.68 -0.40
CA HIS A 196 8.72 4.08 -0.68
C HIS A 196 7.45 4.92 -0.50
N LEU A 197 7.19 5.38 0.73
CA LEU A 197 5.93 6.05 1.10
C LEU A 197 5.67 7.31 0.26
N LYS A 198 6.72 7.98 -0.21
CA LYS A 198 6.63 9.13 -1.12
C LYS A 198 5.97 8.81 -2.48
N GLU A 199 5.88 7.54 -2.87
CA GLU A 199 5.33 7.08 -4.14
C GLU A 199 3.89 6.58 -4.00
N MET A 200 3.33 6.62 -2.77
CA MET A 200 2.01 6.08 -2.39
C MET A 200 1.06 7.20 -2.00
N ARG A 201 -0.26 6.93 -2.13
CA ARG A 201 -1.33 7.83 -1.68
C ARG A 201 -2.05 7.30 -0.46
#